data_9fe89f16800dd3ad8ebc33f800295da8
#
_entry.id   9fe89f16800dd3ad8ebc33f800295da8
#
_cell.length_a   1.000
_cell.length_b   1.000
_cell.length_c   1.000
_cell.angle_alpha   90.00
_cell.angle_beta   90.00
_cell.angle_gamma   90.00
#
_symmetry.space_group_name_H-M   'P 1'
#
loop_
_entity.id
_entity.type
_entity.pdbx_description
1 polymer ?
#
loop_
_entity_poly.entity_id
_entity_poly.type
_entity_poly.pdbx_seq_one_letter_code
_entity_poly.pdbx_strand_id
1 'polypeptide(L)'
;SQINSADGEIPSSGQTHNFRVEARVRGTVGGFYANTGGAANSIGQWQFSTTTNSEGWYKEYGGADIGYQSHGCFYLARIWTITKDKKLSASLRSSIKFFKYFVHPNGTIGGEYSSRNTTFYFPAAFEILASVSNEARSIAKFMRASIFSDNSVGLNTVDAYNFSPMINNYIFAYEYSKNLNTNFELPF
;
A
#
# COMPACT_ATOMS: atom_id res chain seq x y z
N SER A 1 -5.79 0.21 9.56
CA SER A 1 -6.05 -1.17 9.18
C SER A 1 -6.64 -1.90 10.35
N GLN A 2 -7.89 -2.27 10.28
CA GLN A 2 -8.41 -3.27 11.19
C GLN A 2 -8.10 -4.63 10.58
N ILE A 3 -7.21 -5.37 11.21
CA ILE A 3 -7.15 -6.81 11.02
C ILE A 3 -8.30 -7.34 11.88
N ASN A 4 -9.46 -7.50 11.29
CA ASN A 4 -10.50 -8.26 11.91
C ASN A 4 -10.20 -9.73 11.66
N SER A 5 -9.64 -10.41 12.66
CA SER A 5 -9.81 -11.85 12.76
C SER A 5 -11.28 -12.07 13.12
N ALA A 6 -12.10 -12.46 12.18
CA ALA A 6 -13.52 -12.68 12.42
C ALA A 6 -13.80 -13.82 13.43
N ASP A 7 -12.81 -14.63 13.74
CA ASP A 7 -12.93 -15.74 14.68
C ASP A 7 -11.62 -15.84 15.46
N GLY A 8 -11.47 -14.95 16.44
CA GLY A 8 -10.24 -14.75 17.19
C GLY A 8 -9.89 -15.81 18.23
N GLU A 9 -10.34 -17.03 18.09
CA GLU A 9 -9.90 -18.15 18.93
C GLU A 9 -8.73 -18.87 18.27
N ILE A 10 -7.60 -18.88 18.96
CA ILE A 10 -6.48 -19.76 18.63
C ILE A 10 -6.95 -21.18 18.88
N PRO A 11 -7.01 -22.03 17.87
CA PRO A 11 -7.49 -23.37 18.05
C PRO A 11 -6.62 -24.18 18.99
N SER A 12 -7.27 -24.93 19.87
CA SER A 12 -6.60 -26.01 20.62
C SER A 12 -6.04 -27.05 19.66
N SER A 13 -4.83 -27.52 19.94
CA SER A 13 -4.12 -28.51 19.13
C SER A 13 -5.01 -29.67 18.70
N GLY A 14 -5.11 -29.90 17.40
CA GLY A 14 -5.81 -31.04 16.82
C GLY A 14 -7.09 -30.74 16.05
N GLN A 15 -7.54 -29.51 16.01
CA GLN A 15 -8.68 -29.10 15.19
C GLN A 15 -8.21 -28.40 13.92
N THR A 16 -8.79 -28.75 12.80
CA THR A 16 -8.62 -28.02 11.53
C THR A 16 -9.47 -26.77 11.58
N HIS A 17 -8.82 -25.64 11.63
CA HIS A 17 -9.51 -24.35 11.60
C HIS A 17 -9.26 -23.66 10.28
N ASN A 18 -10.34 -23.27 9.65
CA ASN A 18 -10.31 -22.29 8.59
C ASN A 18 -10.39 -20.91 9.25
N PHE A 19 -9.29 -20.16 9.32
CA PHE A 19 -9.37 -18.76 9.68
C PHE A 19 -9.30 -17.90 8.44
N ARG A 20 -10.15 -16.91 8.44
CA ARG A 20 -10.22 -15.90 7.40
C ARG A 20 -9.54 -14.66 7.94
N VAL A 21 -8.44 -14.28 7.32
CA VAL A 21 -7.83 -12.96 7.56
C VAL A 21 -8.34 -12.03 6.47
N GLU A 22 -9.17 -11.10 6.86
CA GLU A 22 -9.60 -10.02 5.99
C GLU A 22 -8.82 -8.77 6.36
N ALA A 23 -7.88 -8.37 5.51
CA ALA A 23 -7.25 -7.08 5.61
C ALA A 23 -8.11 -6.07 4.84
N ARG A 24 -8.87 -5.27 5.56
CA ARG A 24 -9.55 -4.11 4.99
C ARG A 24 -8.65 -2.91 5.11
N VAL A 25 -8.18 -2.42 4.01
CA VAL A 25 -7.71 -1.05 3.94
C VAL A 25 -8.96 -0.18 3.90
N ARG A 26 -9.07 0.75 4.85
CA ARG A 26 -10.25 1.59 4.98
C ARG A 26 -10.50 2.32 3.67
N GLY A 27 -11.68 2.06 3.09
CA GLY A 27 -12.12 2.67 1.85
C GLY A 27 -11.63 2.02 0.57
N THR A 28 -10.60 1.21 0.60
CA THR A 28 -10.14 0.47 -0.57
C THR A 28 -10.86 -0.87 -0.60
N VAL A 29 -11.58 -1.15 -1.67
CA VAL A 29 -12.22 -2.46 -1.85
C VAL A 29 -11.15 -3.46 -2.25
N GLY A 30 -10.38 -3.88 -1.27
CA GLY A 30 -9.41 -4.95 -1.38
C GLY A 30 -9.57 -5.88 -0.19
N GLY A 31 -9.94 -7.11 -0.42
CA GLY A 31 -10.02 -8.15 0.60
C GLY A 31 -8.98 -9.22 0.35
N PHE A 32 -8.29 -9.62 1.40
CA PHE A 32 -7.48 -10.81 1.39
C PHE A 32 -8.20 -11.88 2.15
N TYR A 33 -8.38 -12.99 1.48
CA TYR A 33 -8.85 -14.19 2.13
C TYR A 33 -7.68 -15.19 2.16
N ALA A 34 -7.14 -15.45 3.34
CA ALA A 34 -6.28 -16.60 3.54
C ALA A 34 -7.16 -17.74 4.02
N ASN A 35 -7.41 -18.69 3.16
CA ASN A 35 -8.01 -19.94 3.58
C ASN A 35 -6.87 -20.90 3.91
N THR A 36 -6.54 -20.98 5.20
CA THR A 36 -5.60 -21.97 5.70
C THR A 36 -6.39 -23.25 5.99
N GLY A 37 -6.76 -23.97 4.96
CA GLY A 37 -7.37 -25.29 5.11
C GLY A 37 -6.38 -26.25 5.75
N GLY A 38 -6.62 -26.58 6.88
CA GLY A 38 -6.42 -27.61 7.82
C GLY A 38 -5.46 -28.74 7.67
N ALA A 39 -4.43 -28.75 6.94
CA ALA A 39 -3.31 -29.63 7.21
C ALA A 39 -2.07 -28.77 7.47
N ALA A 40 -1.26 -29.12 8.43
CA ALA A 40 -0.09 -28.37 8.85
C ALA A 40 0.91 -28.01 7.73
N ASN A 41 0.65 -28.41 6.51
CA ASN A 41 1.48 -28.18 5.33
C ASN A 41 0.72 -27.58 4.14
N SER A 42 -0.54 -27.20 4.28
CA SER A 42 -1.24 -26.54 3.19
C SER A 42 -0.95 -25.05 3.22
N ILE A 43 -0.21 -24.58 2.26
CA ILE A 43 -0.10 -23.15 1.94
C ILE A 43 -1.49 -22.69 1.56
N GLY A 44 -2.08 -21.80 2.37
CA GLY A 44 -3.40 -21.25 2.13
C GLY A 44 -3.53 -20.63 0.74
N GLN A 45 -4.68 -20.81 0.11
CA GLN A 45 -4.98 -20.11 -1.13
C GLN A 45 -5.29 -18.64 -0.82
N TRP A 46 -4.47 -17.78 -1.34
CA TRP A 46 -4.70 -16.33 -1.27
C TRP A 46 -5.65 -15.93 -2.40
N GLN A 47 -6.81 -15.43 -2.05
CA GLN A 47 -7.66 -14.75 -3.01
C GLN A 47 -7.46 -13.25 -2.90
N PHE A 48 -6.97 -12.68 -3.99
CA PHE A 48 -6.84 -11.26 -4.15
C PHE A 48 -8.03 -10.75 -4.97
N SER A 49 -8.83 -9.90 -4.36
CA SER A 49 -9.89 -9.17 -5.04
C SER A 49 -9.64 -7.68 -4.84
N THR A 50 -9.17 -7.01 -5.88
CA THR A 50 -9.23 -5.56 -5.95
C THR A 50 -10.06 -5.16 -7.15
N THR A 51 -10.86 -4.14 -6.98
CA THR A 51 -11.43 -3.42 -8.09
C THR A 51 -10.48 -2.31 -8.51
N THR A 52 -9.41 -2.68 -9.22
CA THR A 52 -8.68 -1.69 -10.00
C THR A 52 -9.48 -1.40 -11.27
N ASN A 53 -9.58 -0.11 -11.62
CA ASN A 53 -10.05 0.22 -12.96
C ASN A 53 -8.92 -0.01 -13.99
N SER A 54 -9.22 0.21 -15.27
CA SER A 54 -8.24 0.06 -16.36
C SER A 54 -7.04 1.00 -16.25
N GLU A 55 -7.17 2.12 -15.54
CA GLU A 55 -6.12 3.11 -15.32
C GLU A 55 -5.22 2.80 -14.13
N GLY A 56 -5.63 1.88 -13.25
CA GLY A 56 -4.81 1.40 -12.13
C GLY A 56 -5.14 1.99 -10.77
N TRP A 57 -6.17 2.83 -10.64
CA TRP A 57 -6.57 3.30 -9.32
C TRP A 57 -7.53 2.34 -8.60
N TYR A 58 -7.50 2.35 -7.29
CA TYR A 58 -8.42 1.62 -6.43
C TYR A 58 -9.61 2.50 -6.11
N LYS A 59 -10.81 1.93 -6.22
CA LYS A 59 -12.04 2.66 -5.93
C LYS A 59 -12.11 3.00 -4.44
N GLU A 60 -12.21 4.30 -4.17
CA GLU A 60 -12.40 4.86 -2.85
C GLU A 60 -13.60 5.81 -2.91
N TYR A 61 -14.57 5.66 -2.03
CA TYR A 61 -15.84 6.40 -2.03
C TYR A 61 -16.54 6.38 -3.41
N GLY A 62 -16.27 7.31 -4.25
CA GLY A 62 -16.86 7.40 -5.60
C GLY A 62 -15.82 7.49 -6.72
N GLY A 63 -14.52 7.44 -6.41
CA GLY A 63 -13.45 7.63 -7.39
C GLY A 63 -12.08 7.22 -6.90
N ALA A 64 -11.06 7.86 -7.44
CA ALA A 64 -9.69 7.73 -6.97
C ALA A 64 -9.43 8.66 -5.79
N ASP A 65 -8.65 8.20 -4.84
CA ASP A 65 -8.09 9.03 -3.77
C ASP A 65 -6.61 8.72 -3.60
N ILE A 66 -5.77 9.69 -3.81
CA ILE A 66 -4.33 9.49 -3.91
C ILE A 66 -3.70 9.16 -2.55
N GLY A 67 -4.16 9.77 -1.48
CA GLY A 67 -3.71 9.46 -0.13
C GLY A 67 -4.05 8.02 0.26
N TYR A 68 -5.32 7.65 0.11
CA TYR A 68 -5.76 6.27 0.36
C TYR A 68 -5.16 5.27 -0.62
N GLN A 69 -4.90 5.66 -1.87
CA GLN A 69 -4.19 4.83 -2.82
C GLN A 69 -2.80 4.45 -2.32
N SER A 70 -2.02 5.42 -1.85
CA SER A 70 -0.68 5.15 -1.31
C SER A 70 -0.74 4.24 -0.07
N HIS A 71 -1.73 4.46 0.79
CA HIS A 71 -1.97 3.62 1.97
C HIS A 71 -2.41 2.19 1.58
N GLY A 72 -3.34 2.07 0.63
CA GLY A 72 -3.77 0.77 0.10
C GLY A 72 -2.63 -0.01 -0.54
N CYS A 73 -1.84 0.65 -1.37
CA CYS A 73 -0.67 0.04 -1.99
C CYS A 73 0.31 -0.54 -0.97
N PHE A 74 0.46 0.09 0.20
CA PHE A 74 1.35 -0.42 1.25
C PHE A 74 0.95 -1.83 1.70
N TYR A 75 -0.31 -2.03 2.06
CA TYR A 75 -0.76 -3.34 2.52
C TYR A 75 -0.66 -4.39 1.41
N LEU A 76 -1.01 -4.00 0.19
CA LEU A 76 -0.90 -4.87 -0.98
C LEU A 76 0.56 -5.23 -1.28
N ALA A 77 1.47 -4.28 -1.20
CA ALA A 77 2.89 -4.52 -1.39
C ALA A 77 3.47 -5.44 -0.29
N ARG A 78 3.05 -5.27 0.96
CA ARG A 78 3.43 -6.17 2.07
C ARG A 78 3.03 -7.60 1.79
N ILE A 79 1.81 -7.82 1.32
CA ILE A 79 1.36 -9.17 0.98
C ILE A 79 2.11 -9.70 -0.22
N TRP A 80 2.38 -8.86 -1.21
CA TRP A 80 3.20 -9.28 -2.34
C TRP A 80 4.62 -9.70 -1.92
N THR A 81 5.21 -9.09 -0.92
CA THR A 81 6.54 -9.53 -0.41
C THR A 81 6.53 -10.96 0.09
N ILE A 82 5.39 -11.45 0.56
CA ILE A 82 5.21 -12.80 1.10
C ILE A 82 4.77 -13.77 0.00
N THR A 83 3.72 -13.42 -0.74
CA THR A 83 3.05 -14.34 -1.66
C THR A 83 3.69 -14.42 -3.03
N LYS A 84 4.36 -13.33 -3.47
CA LYS A 84 4.87 -13.16 -4.84
C LYS A 84 3.80 -13.35 -5.92
N ASP A 85 2.53 -13.13 -5.58
CA ASP A 85 1.40 -13.31 -6.48
C ASP A 85 1.53 -12.40 -7.72
N LYS A 86 1.35 -12.97 -8.90
CA LYS A 86 1.53 -12.27 -10.18
C LYS A 86 0.41 -11.27 -10.47
N LYS A 87 -0.83 -11.58 -10.08
CA LYS A 87 -1.98 -10.68 -10.28
C LYS A 87 -1.84 -9.45 -9.39
N LEU A 88 -1.43 -9.67 -8.14
CA LEU A 88 -1.16 -8.61 -7.20
C LEU A 88 0.01 -7.72 -7.68
N SER A 89 1.07 -8.31 -8.20
CA SER A 89 2.19 -7.57 -8.81
C SER A 89 1.72 -6.70 -9.98
N ALA A 90 0.88 -7.25 -10.87
CA ALA A 90 0.34 -6.50 -12.00
C ALA A 90 -0.54 -5.32 -11.54
N SER A 91 -1.42 -5.55 -10.56
CA SER A 91 -2.26 -4.50 -9.97
C SER A 91 -1.43 -3.38 -9.34
N LEU A 92 -0.42 -3.73 -8.54
CA LEU A 92 0.49 -2.77 -7.93
C LEU A 92 1.25 -1.95 -8.97
N ARG A 93 1.75 -2.57 -10.04
CA ARG A 93 2.43 -1.86 -11.14
C ARG A 93 1.51 -0.87 -11.84
N SER A 94 0.25 -1.26 -12.09
CA SER A 94 -0.74 -0.35 -12.68
C SER A 94 -1.03 0.82 -11.74
N SER A 95 -1.15 0.54 -10.44
CA SER A 95 -1.38 1.58 -9.43
C SER A 95 -0.21 2.57 -9.33
N ILE A 96 1.04 2.10 -9.40
CA ILE A 96 2.21 2.99 -9.42
C ILE A 96 2.25 3.85 -10.69
N LYS A 97 1.90 3.28 -11.84
CA LYS A 97 1.82 4.03 -13.10
C LYS A 97 0.77 5.14 -13.06
N PHE A 98 -0.36 4.87 -12.45
CA PHE A 98 -1.38 5.90 -12.21
C PHE A 98 -0.87 6.97 -11.22
N PHE A 99 -0.33 6.55 -10.10
CA PHE A 99 0.08 7.42 -8.99
C PHE A 99 1.12 8.47 -9.41
N LYS A 100 2.03 8.16 -10.33
CA LYS A 100 3.09 9.07 -10.76
C LYS A 100 2.61 10.43 -11.29
N TYR A 101 1.37 10.50 -11.80
CA TYR A 101 0.79 11.72 -12.33
C TYR A 101 0.23 12.66 -11.24
N PHE A 102 0.23 12.22 -9.99
CA PHE A 102 -0.30 12.95 -8.86
C PHE A 102 0.77 13.38 -7.85
N VAL A 103 2.02 13.11 -8.18
CA VAL A 103 3.17 13.67 -7.47
C VAL A 103 3.41 15.08 -8.05
N HIS A 104 3.40 16.08 -7.20
CA HIS A 104 3.56 17.46 -7.64
C HIS A 104 5.03 17.85 -7.70
N PRO A 105 5.42 18.78 -8.61
CA PRO A 105 6.82 19.22 -8.74
C PRO A 105 7.42 19.81 -7.47
N ASN A 106 6.58 20.39 -6.61
CA ASN A 106 7.00 20.95 -5.31
C ASN A 106 7.12 19.91 -4.18
N GLY A 107 6.92 18.63 -4.48
CA GLY A 107 7.03 17.54 -3.50
C GLY A 107 5.76 17.28 -2.68
N THR A 108 4.67 17.97 -2.94
CA THR A 108 3.37 17.68 -2.31
C THR A 108 2.62 16.59 -3.08
N ILE A 109 1.54 16.10 -2.51
CA ILE A 109 0.65 15.12 -3.13
C ILE A 109 -0.78 15.34 -2.64
N GLY A 110 -1.75 15.02 -3.48
CA GLY A 110 -3.15 15.15 -3.09
C GLY A 110 -3.66 16.59 -3.09
N GLY A 111 -4.58 16.90 -2.20
CA GLY A 111 -5.20 18.22 -2.09
C GLY A 111 -6.62 18.23 -2.61
N GLU A 112 -7.03 19.27 -3.31
CA GLU A 112 -8.44 19.53 -3.68
C GLU A 112 -9.11 18.41 -4.49
N TYR A 113 -8.34 17.64 -5.23
CA TYR A 113 -8.85 16.50 -6.00
C TYR A 113 -8.90 15.20 -5.19
N SER A 114 -8.41 15.19 -3.96
CA SER A 114 -8.48 14.05 -3.05
C SER A 114 -9.69 14.16 -2.13
N SER A 115 -10.20 13.03 -1.67
CA SER A 115 -11.26 13.01 -0.66
C SER A 115 -10.81 13.79 0.58
N ARG A 116 -11.63 14.73 1.03
CA ARG A 116 -11.36 15.58 2.22
C ARG A 116 -10.07 16.39 2.11
N ASN A 117 -9.64 16.71 0.89
CA ASN A 117 -8.38 17.42 0.63
C ASN A 117 -7.16 16.69 1.22
N THR A 118 -7.18 15.36 1.26
CA THR A 118 -6.07 14.58 1.84
C THR A 118 -4.78 14.77 1.06
N THR A 119 -3.69 14.97 1.81
CA THR A 119 -2.33 15.16 1.29
C THR A 119 -1.36 14.11 1.81
N PHE A 120 -1.89 12.98 2.28
CA PHE A 120 -1.08 11.90 2.86
C PHE A 120 -0.31 11.14 1.80
N TYR A 121 0.95 10.89 2.11
CA TYR A 121 1.79 9.99 1.36
C TYR A 121 2.32 8.88 2.26
N PHE A 122 2.06 7.63 1.89
CA PHE A 122 2.54 6.45 2.58
C PHE A 122 3.66 5.79 1.76
N PRO A 123 4.94 6.01 2.12
CA PRO A 123 6.09 5.71 1.26
C PRO A 123 6.39 4.22 1.07
N ALA A 124 6.00 3.34 1.99
CA ALA A 124 6.52 1.97 2.04
C ALA A 124 6.25 1.14 0.77
N ALA A 125 5.09 1.30 0.13
CA ALA A 125 4.80 0.58 -1.10
C ALA A 125 5.80 0.90 -2.21
N PHE A 126 6.16 2.17 -2.34
CA PHE A 126 7.08 2.65 -3.37
C PHE A 126 8.51 2.17 -3.09
N GLU A 127 8.93 2.16 -1.83
CA GLU A 127 10.23 1.60 -1.43
C GLU A 127 10.30 0.08 -1.65
N ILE A 128 9.25 -0.66 -1.28
CA ILE A 128 9.17 -2.10 -1.52
C ILE A 128 9.27 -2.41 -3.01
N LEU A 129 8.57 -1.65 -3.85
CA LEU A 129 8.48 -1.88 -5.29
C LEU A 129 9.65 -1.25 -6.07
N ALA A 130 10.47 -0.41 -5.45
CA ALA A 130 11.62 0.24 -6.09
C ALA A 130 12.62 -0.75 -6.71
N SER A 131 12.70 -1.97 -6.19
CA SER A 131 13.55 -3.02 -6.74
C SER A 131 13.04 -3.61 -8.06
N VAL A 132 11.75 -3.46 -8.36
CA VAL A 132 11.07 -4.13 -9.50
C VAL A 132 10.31 -3.17 -10.42
N SER A 133 10.28 -1.87 -10.11
CA SER A 133 9.64 -0.82 -10.91
C SER A 133 10.48 0.44 -10.90
N ASN A 134 10.83 0.94 -12.10
CA ASN A 134 11.53 2.21 -12.23
C ASN A 134 10.67 3.39 -11.80
N GLU A 135 9.38 3.38 -12.10
CA GLU A 135 8.42 4.40 -11.67
C GLU A 135 8.35 4.48 -10.14
N ALA A 136 8.20 3.32 -9.48
CA ALA A 136 8.17 3.27 -8.01
C ALA A 136 9.47 3.82 -7.41
N ARG A 137 10.62 3.48 -8.01
CA ARG A 137 11.93 3.97 -7.60
C ARG A 137 12.08 5.48 -7.71
N SER A 138 11.61 6.06 -8.81
CA SER A 138 11.64 7.50 -9.01
C SER A 138 10.73 8.24 -8.05
N ILE A 139 9.51 7.74 -7.84
CA ILE A 139 8.58 8.28 -6.85
C ILE A 139 9.19 8.18 -5.44
N ALA A 140 9.71 7.01 -5.06
CA ALA A 140 10.33 6.80 -3.75
C ALA A 140 11.48 7.78 -3.51
N LYS A 141 12.39 7.92 -4.47
CA LYS A 141 13.53 8.84 -4.39
C LYS A 141 13.08 10.30 -4.24
N PHE A 142 12.15 10.74 -5.08
CA PHE A 142 11.65 12.11 -5.08
C PHE A 142 10.88 12.43 -3.80
N MET A 143 9.93 11.57 -3.43
CA MET A 143 9.11 11.78 -2.24
C MET A 143 9.87 11.61 -0.93
N ARG A 144 10.94 10.80 -0.92
CA ARG A 144 11.85 10.74 0.24
C ARG A 144 12.55 12.08 0.45
N ALA A 145 13.04 12.70 -0.61
CA ALA A 145 13.61 14.05 -0.53
C ALA A 145 12.57 15.07 -0.06
N SER A 146 11.34 14.96 -0.54
CA SER A 146 10.22 15.80 -0.11
C SER A 146 9.90 15.66 1.39
N ILE A 147 9.90 14.43 1.92
CA ILE A 147 9.68 14.16 3.36
C ILE A 147 10.80 14.81 4.18
N PHE A 148 12.04 14.67 3.77
CA PHE A 148 13.19 15.27 4.48
C PHE A 148 13.23 16.80 4.40
N SER A 149 12.55 17.40 3.44
CA SER A 149 12.45 18.85 3.26
C SER A 149 11.13 19.42 3.81
N ASP A 150 10.33 18.60 4.54
CA ASP A 150 9.03 18.98 5.11
C ASP A 150 8.02 19.51 4.06
N ASN A 151 8.16 19.11 2.79
CA ASN A 151 7.25 19.50 1.72
C ASN A 151 5.99 18.63 1.66
N SER A 152 6.04 17.43 2.20
CA SER A 152 4.89 16.52 2.31
C SER A 152 4.49 16.31 3.76
N VAL A 153 3.25 15.86 3.98
CA VAL A 153 2.76 15.56 5.33
C VAL A 153 3.62 14.45 5.94
N GLY A 154 4.27 14.76 7.04
CA GLY A 154 5.12 13.86 7.81
C GLY A 154 4.57 13.58 9.20
N LEU A 155 5.35 12.89 10.03
CA LEU A 155 4.95 12.53 11.40
C LEU A 155 4.70 13.73 12.31
N ASN A 156 5.32 14.86 12.01
CA ASN A 156 5.18 16.13 12.74
C ASN A 156 3.90 16.90 12.42
N THR A 157 3.24 16.58 11.31
CA THR A 157 2.07 17.32 10.80
C THR A 157 0.84 16.47 10.59
N VAL A 158 0.97 15.15 10.66
CA VAL A 158 -0.15 14.23 10.49
C VAL A 158 -1.08 14.28 11.71
N ASP A 159 -2.38 14.10 11.48
CA ASP A 159 -3.36 14.01 12.56
C ASP A 159 -3.21 12.75 13.42
N ALA A 160 -3.75 12.79 14.64
CA ALA A 160 -3.61 11.72 15.63
C ALA A 160 -4.12 10.35 15.14
N TYR A 161 -5.14 10.33 14.28
CA TYR A 161 -5.73 9.07 13.78
C TYR A 161 -4.83 8.38 12.75
N ASN A 162 -4.09 9.17 11.96
CA ASN A 162 -3.20 8.70 10.93
C ASN A 162 -1.74 8.54 11.41
N PHE A 163 -1.43 9.01 12.61
CA PHE A 163 -0.07 8.96 13.17
C PHE A 163 0.47 7.54 13.30
N SER A 164 -0.28 6.64 13.93
CA SER A 164 0.14 5.25 14.13
C SER A 164 0.28 4.48 12.81
N PRO A 165 -0.68 4.54 11.86
CA PRO A 165 -0.48 3.97 10.52
C PRO A 165 0.73 4.55 9.79
N MET A 166 1.00 5.83 9.92
CA MET A 166 2.12 6.50 9.25
C MET A 166 3.47 6.08 9.84
N ILE A 167 3.62 6.00 11.17
CA ILE A 167 4.83 5.45 11.80
C ILE A 167 5.11 4.04 11.30
N ASN A 168 4.12 3.17 11.34
CA ASN A 168 4.27 1.80 10.86
C ASN A 168 4.72 1.77 9.39
N ASN A 169 4.15 2.64 8.57
CA ASN A 169 4.54 2.75 7.17
C ASN A 169 5.98 3.22 7.00
N TYR A 170 6.42 4.21 7.77
CA TYR A 170 7.80 4.72 7.71
C TYR A 170 8.83 3.68 8.16
N ILE A 171 8.51 2.85 9.16
CA ILE A 171 9.38 1.74 9.56
C ILE A 171 9.62 0.79 8.39
N PHE A 172 8.56 0.40 7.68
CA PHE A 172 8.70 -0.44 6.50
C PHE A 172 9.37 0.28 5.31
N ALA A 173 9.09 1.56 5.13
CA ALA A 173 9.77 2.35 4.11
C ALA A 173 11.28 2.37 4.36
N TYR A 174 11.70 2.56 5.59
CA TYR A 174 13.12 2.53 5.98
C TYR A 174 13.75 1.15 5.76
N GLU A 175 13.08 0.08 6.16
CA GLU A 175 13.54 -1.31 5.97
C GLU A 175 13.83 -1.64 4.50
N TYR A 176 12.97 -1.16 3.60
CA TYR A 176 13.07 -1.44 2.17
C TYR A 176 13.81 -0.37 1.37
N SER A 177 14.11 0.78 1.97
CA SER A 177 14.76 1.88 1.26
C SER A 177 16.14 1.48 0.77
N LYS A 178 16.41 1.76 -0.51
CA LYS A 178 17.69 1.52 -1.16
C LYS A 178 18.06 2.70 -2.03
N ASN A 179 19.33 3.03 -2.06
CA ASN A 179 19.87 4.01 -3.00
C ASN A 179 20.06 3.35 -4.37
N LEU A 180 18.96 3.20 -5.08
CA LEU A 180 18.96 2.66 -6.44
C LEU A 180 18.96 3.81 -7.45
N ASN A 181 19.81 3.70 -8.45
CA ASN A 181 19.79 4.62 -9.58
C ASN A 181 18.50 4.43 -10.39
N THR A 182 17.98 5.51 -10.92
CA THR A 182 16.83 5.51 -11.81
C THR A 182 17.06 6.48 -12.95
N ASN A 183 16.72 6.04 -14.17
CA ASN A 183 16.68 6.86 -15.36
C ASN A 183 15.24 7.26 -15.73
N PHE A 184 14.27 6.88 -14.92
CA PHE A 184 12.89 7.24 -15.14
C PHE A 184 12.63 8.65 -14.60
N GLU A 185 12.15 9.53 -15.46
CA GLU A 185 11.75 10.88 -15.10
C GLU A 185 10.27 10.90 -14.74
N LEU A 186 9.94 11.67 -13.70
CA LEU A 186 8.55 11.95 -13.35
C LEU A 186 7.96 12.91 -14.41
N PRO A 187 6.62 12.91 -14.59
CA PRO A 187 5.98 13.63 -15.70
C PRO A 187 5.88 15.16 -15.49
N PHE A 188 6.91 15.76 -14.89
CA PHE A 188 7.03 17.21 -14.73
C PHE A 188 8.48 17.68 -14.90
#